data_ebdd6f79fe9555998a7f5d5a35391317
#
_entry.id   ebdd6f79fe9555998a7f5d5a35391317
#
_cell.length_a   1.000
_cell.length_b   1.000
_cell.length_c   1.000
_cell.angle_alpha   90.00
_cell.angle_beta   90.00
_cell.angle_gamma   90.00
#
_symmetry.space_group_name_H-M   'P 1'
#
loop_
_entity.id
_entity.type
_entity.pdbx_description
1 polymer ?
#
loop_
_entity_poly.entity_id
_entity_poly.type
_entity_poly.pdbx_seq_one_letter_code
_entity_poly.pdbx_strand_id
1 'polypeptide(L)'
;NSSDLRYGDDFSFVATDNQAETANTIISIYQSALTVGGQTLDDIQVLCPFKKKGHEAGAYELNKLLQASVNPPSASKREVKRGSTVLRVGDKVMQIKNNYDISYRTKNGDIGNGVYNGDCGYITDITADYITILFDDSKYVNCDISNIDEIDLAYAISIHKSQGSQYKTVIIPMLMDYKIMLKRNLLYTAIS
;
A
#
# COMPACT_ATOMS: atom_id res chain seq x y z
N ASN A 1 -6.46 -13.88 27.03
CA ASN A 1 -7.89 -13.86 26.72
C ASN A 1 -8.13 -12.93 25.53
N SER A 2 -7.76 -13.39 24.33
CA SER A 2 -8.10 -12.66 23.11
C SER A 2 -9.60 -12.88 22.87
N SER A 3 -10.39 -11.84 23.02
CA SER A 3 -11.77 -11.82 22.59
C SER A 3 -11.81 -11.55 21.06
N ASP A 4 -11.38 -12.54 20.28
CA ASP A 4 -11.56 -12.49 18.84
C ASP A 4 -13.05 -12.70 18.55
N LEU A 5 -13.71 -11.67 18.10
CA LEU A 5 -15.10 -11.71 17.70
C LEU A 5 -15.15 -11.97 16.18
N ARG A 6 -15.77 -13.09 15.79
CA ARG A 6 -16.10 -13.37 14.40
C ARG A 6 -17.58 -13.13 14.19
N TYR A 7 -17.89 -12.31 13.18
CA TYR A 7 -19.24 -11.99 12.76
C TYR A 7 -19.43 -12.48 11.32
N GLY A 8 -19.93 -13.70 11.14
CA GLY A 8 -20.00 -14.34 9.84
C GLY A 8 -18.63 -14.83 9.34
N ASP A 9 -18.54 -15.23 8.09
CA ASP A 9 -17.34 -15.77 7.47
C ASP A 9 -16.41 -14.65 6.91
N ASP A 10 -16.91 -13.42 6.82
CA ASP A 10 -16.31 -12.30 6.09
C ASP A 10 -15.82 -11.16 7.01
N PHE A 11 -16.10 -11.20 8.31
CA PHE A 11 -15.66 -10.17 9.24
C PHE A 11 -15.00 -10.77 10.48
N SER A 12 -13.83 -10.25 10.84
CA SER A 12 -13.13 -10.63 12.06
C SER A 12 -12.64 -9.37 12.79
N PHE A 13 -12.79 -9.33 14.10
CA PHE A 13 -12.24 -8.31 14.98
C PHE A 13 -11.15 -8.95 15.85
N VAL A 14 -9.95 -8.38 15.81
CA VAL A 14 -8.80 -8.82 16.60
C VAL A 14 -8.45 -7.70 17.57
N ALA A 15 -8.58 -7.96 18.88
CA ALA A 15 -8.20 -6.99 19.92
C ALA A 15 -6.69 -6.96 20.10
N THR A 16 -6.14 -5.75 20.27
CA THR A 16 -4.71 -5.49 20.52
C THR A 16 -4.57 -4.42 21.60
N ASP A 17 -3.54 -4.52 22.42
CA ASP A 17 -3.38 -3.64 23.59
C ASP A 17 -2.63 -2.32 23.26
N ASN A 18 -1.82 -2.32 22.18
CA ASN A 18 -1.00 -1.16 21.82
C ASN A 18 -0.69 -1.11 20.31
N GLN A 19 -0.09 0.00 19.86
CA GLN A 19 0.21 0.22 18.45
C GLN A 19 1.22 -0.79 17.87
N ALA A 20 2.23 -1.18 18.65
CA ALA A 20 3.24 -2.16 18.21
C ALA A 20 2.61 -3.55 17.98
N GLU A 21 1.75 -3.98 18.90
CA GLU A 21 1.00 -5.23 18.76
C GLU A 21 0.05 -5.18 17.57
N THR A 22 -0.64 -4.05 17.38
CA THR A 22 -1.49 -3.84 16.19
C THR A 22 -0.70 -3.97 14.90
N ALA A 23 0.47 -3.33 14.82
CA ALA A 23 1.33 -3.41 13.63
C ALA A 23 1.79 -4.85 13.36
N ASN A 24 2.24 -5.59 14.39
CA ASN A 24 2.66 -6.97 14.27
C ASN A 24 1.50 -7.90 13.85
N THR A 25 0.32 -7.68 14.38
CA THR A 25 -0.89 -8.42 14.02
C THR A 25 -1.26 -8.17 12.56
N ILE A 26 -1.21 -6.93 12.09
CA ILE A 26 -1.44 -6.58 10.67
C ILE A 26 -0.45 -7.30 9.76
N ILE A 27 0.85 -7.28 10.09
CA ILE A 27 1.89 -7.98 9.32
C ILE A 27 1.60 -9.48 9.25
N SER A 28 1.25 -10.09 10.38
CA SER A 28 0.93 -11.52 10.47
C SER A 28 -0.28 -11.89 9.61
N ILE A 29 -1.37 -11.10 9.67
CA ILE A 29 -2.58 -11.32 8.85
C ILE A 29 -2.23 -11.15 7.36
N TYR A 30 -1.47 -10.11 7.02
CA TYR A 30 -1.06 -9.83 5.65
C TYR A 30 -0.22 -10.96 5.07
N GLN A 31 0.78 -11.44 5.80
CA GLN A 31 1.60 -12.59 5.40
C GLN A 31 0.78 -13.88 5.26
N SER A 32 -0.12 -14.14 6.21
CA SER A 32 -0.99 -15.32 6.18
C SER A 32 -1.91 -15.31 4.96
N ALA A 33 -2.48 -14.16 4.60
CA ALA A 33 -3.30 -14.01 3.41
C ALA A 33 -2.54 -14.36 2.13
N LEU A 34 -1.27 -13.92 2.03
CA LEU A 34 -0.42 -14.21 0.87
C LEU A 34 0.03 -15.68 0.82
N THR A 35 0.46 -16.25 1.96
CA THR A 35 1.13 -17.56 1.99
C THR A 35 0.15 -18.73 2.11
N VAL A 36 -0.86 -18.59 2.95
CA VAL A 36 -1.85 -19.63 3.25
C VAL A 36 -3.14 -19.38 2.47
N GLY A 37 -3.58 -18.13 2.40
CA GLY A 37 -4.80 -17.72 1.71
C GLY A 37 -4.68 -17.70 0.18
N GLY A 38 -3.47 -17.83 -0.38
CA GLY A 38 -3.22 -17.81 -1.83
C GLY A 38 -3.60 -16.48 -2.50
N GLN A 39 -3.68 -15.39 -1.71
CA GLN A 39 -3.99 -14.06 -2.22
C GLN A 39 -2.74 -13.41 -2.82
N THR A 40 -2.95 -12.47 -3.74
CA THR A 40 -1.90 -11.62 -4.30
C THR A 40 -1.83 -10.29 -3.53
N LEU A 41 -0.81 -9.49 -3.83
CA LEU A 41 -0.71 -8.14 -3.27
C LEU A 41 -1.86 -7.22 -3.70
N ASP A 42 -2.54 -7.52 -4.81
CA ASP A 42 -3.69 -6.75 -5.29
C ASP A 42 -4.98 -7.13 -4.56
N ASP A 43 -5.04 -8.36 -4.04
CA ASP A 43 -6.21 -8.86 -3.31
C ASP A 43 -6.31 -8.29 -1.89
N ILE A 44 -5.19 -7.80 -1.31
CA ILE A 44 -5.13 -7.37 0.08
C ILE A 44 -4.69 -5.91 0.21
N GLN A 45 -5.38 -5.16 1.08
CA GLN A 45 -5.05 -3.76 1.33
C GLN A 45 -5.21 -3.40 2.82
N VAL A 46 -4.21 -2.71 3.36
CA VAL A 46 -4.32 -2.07 4.68
C VAL A 46 -4.83 -0.65 4.48
N LEU A 47 -5.96 -0.32 5.12
CA LEU A 47 -6.61 0.99 5.05
C LEU A 47 -6.47 1.72 6.38
N CYS A 48 -5.63 2.74 6.42
CA CYS A 48 -5.38 3.54 7.61
C CYS A 48 -6.24 4.80 7.63
N PRO A 49 -6.76 5.22 8.80
CA PRO A 49 -7.49 6.48 8.93
C PRO A 49 -6.66 7.70 8.52
N PHE A 50 -5.33 7.66 8.70
CA PHE A 50 -4.41 8.71 8.29
C PHE A 50 -2.97 8.24 8.02
N LYS A 51 -2.16 9.14 7.43
CA LYS A 51 -0.78 8.87 6.98
C LYS A 51 0.28 9.57 7.85
N LYS A 52 0.04 9.83 9.12
CA LYS A 52 0.98 10.61 9.95
C LYS A 52 2.22 9.80 10.33
N LYS A 53 3.42 10.41 10.23
CA LYS A 53 4.67 9.85 10.76
C LYS A 53 4.63 9.77 12.30
N GLY A 54 5.33 8.78 12.87
CA GLY A 54 5.42 8.61 14.32
C GLY A 54 4.29 7.82 14.97
N HIS A 55 3.41 7.19 14.18
CA HIS A 55 2.41 6.23 14.65
C HIS A 55 2.73 4.86 14.07
N GLU A 56 3.11 3.89 14.91
CA GLU A 56 3.56 2.55 14.49
C GLU A 56 2.53 1.81 13.62
N ALA A 57 1.24 1.97 13.94
CA ALA A 57 0.14 1.46 13.12
C ALA A 57 -0.43 2.49 12.11
N GLY A 58 0.30 3.56 11.80
CA GLY A 58 -0.03 4.50 10.73
C GLY A 58 0.48 4.03 9.38
N ALA A 59 -0.15 4.50 8.28
CA ALA A 59 0.20 4.05 6.94
C ALA A 59 1.68 4.21 6.59
N TYR A 60 2.35 5.25 7.10
CA TYR A 60 3.76 5.49 6.83
C TYR A 60 4.68 4.40 7.41
N GLU A 61 4.50 4.04 8.70
CA GLU A 61 5.33 3.02 9.34
C GLU A 61 4.91 1.61 8.91
N LEU A 62 3.61 1.36 8.75
CA LEU A 62 3.12 0.08 8.22
C LEU A 62 3.65 -0.23 6.83
N ASN A 63 3.79 0.76 5.95
CA ASN A 63 4.40 0.55 4.63
C ASN A 63 5.83 0.02 4.73
N LYS A 64 6.65 0.55 5.64
CA LYS A 64 8.02 0.08 5.84
C LYS A 64 8.05 -1.34 6.41
N LEU A 65 7.21 -1.61 7.42
CA LEU A 65 7.14 -2.92 8.05
C LEU A 65 6.63 -3.99 7.08
N LEU A 66 5.59 -3.68 6.31
CA LEU A 66 5.05 -4.57 5.29
C LEU A 66 6.05 -4.79 4.15
N GLN A 67 6.72 -3.74 3.67
CA GLN A 67 7.79 -3.88 2.69
C GLN A 67 8.88 -4.82 3.18
N ALA A 68 9.38 -4.62 4.41
CA ALA A 68 10.41 -5.47 4.99
C ALA A 68 9.97 -6.94 5.11
N SER A 69 8.67 -7.16 5.33
CA SER A 69 8.07 -8.49 5.49
C SER A 69 7.84 -9.21 4.16
N VAL A 70 7.30 -8.51 3.13
CA VAL A 70 6.86 -9.16 1.87
C VAL A 70 7.82 -8.93 0.71
N ASN A 71 8.59 -7.86 0.75
CA ASN A 71 9.62 -7.54 -0.25
C ASN A 71 10.94 -7.14 0.44
N PRO A 72 11.60 -8.06 1.18
CA PRO A 72 12.85 -7.79 1.90
C PRO A 72 13.98 -7.41 0.93
N PRO A 73 15.02 -6.67 1.41
CA PRO A 73 16.19 -6.37 0.63
C PRO A 73 16.90 -7.64 0.17
N SER A 74 17.46 -7.60 -1.04
CA SER A 74 18.23 -8.70 -1.62
C SER A 74 19.30 -8.12 -2.55
N ALA A 75 20.45 -8.78 -2.64
CA ALA A 75 21.53 -8.39 -3.54
C ALA A 75 21.09 -8.37 -5.03
N SER A 76 20.04 -9.10 -5.38
CA SER A 76 19.48 -9.13 -6.73
C SER A 76 18.48 -8.02 -7.02
N LYS A 77 18.00 -7.27 -6.01
CA LYS A 77 17.00 -6.22 -6.15
C LYS A 77 17.65 -4.85 -6.12
N ARG A 78 17.39 -4.06 -7.15
CA ARG A 78 17.81 -2.65 -7.17
C ARG A 78 16.90 -1.82 -6.28
N GLU A 79 17.50 -0.81 -5.66
CA GLU A 79 16.87 0.08 -4.70
C GLU A 79 17.22 1.54 -4.99
N VAL A 80 16.31 2.44 -4.64
CA VAL A 80 16.56 3.88 -4.64
C VAL A 80 16.02 4.51 -3.37
N LYS A 81 16.76 5.47 -2.81
CA LYS A 81 16.36 6.21 -1.60
C LYS A 81 15.57 7.45 -1.96
N ARG A 82 14.45 7.64 -1.26
CA ARG A 82 13.64 8.86 -1.26
C ARG A 82 13.49 9.35 0.19
N GLY A 83 14.35 10.25 0.60
CA GLY A 83 14.42 10.69 1.99
C GLY A 83 14.67 9.51 2.93
N SER A 84 13.73 9.23 3.84
CA SER A 84 13.79 8.10 4.78
C SER A 84 13.10 6.83 4.30
N THR A 85 12.56 6.84 3.08
CA THR A 85 11.92 5.68 2.44
C THR A 85 12.88 5.10 1.40
N VAL A 86 12.93 3.78 1.32
CA VAL A 86 13.62 3.04 0.24
C VAL A 86 12.55 2.46 -0.66
N LEU A 87 12.65 2.69 -1.96
CA LEU A 87 11.84 2.04 -2.97
C LEU A 87 12.69 0.93 -3.62
N ARG A 88 12.07 -0.21 -3.91
CA ARG A 88 12.75 -1.43 -4.33
C ARG A 88 12.00 -2.11 -5.45
N VAL A 89 12.69 -2.76 -6.36
CA VAL A 89 12.07 -3.61 -7.39
C VAL A 89 11.15 -4.64 -6.72
N GLY A 90 9.91 -4.74 -7.20
CA GLY A 90 8.84 -5.56 -6.65
C GLY A 90 7.94 -4.86 -5.63
N ASP A 91 8.23 -3.59 -5.26
CA ASP A 91 7.36 -2.85 -4.35
C ASP A 91 6.01 -2.51 -4.99
N LYS A 92 4.94 -2.66 -4.20
CA LYS A 92 3.64 -2.08 -4.47
C LYS A 92 3.68 -0.60 -4.16
N VAL A 93 3.37 0.23 -5.17
CA VAL A 93 3.46 1.69 -5.09
C VAL A 93 2.19 2.37 -5.60
N MET A 94 2.05 3.65 -5.27
CA MET A 94 0.95 4.50 -5.72
C MET A 94 1.50 5.85 -6.19
N GLN A 95 0.98 6.35 -7.30
CA GLN A 95 1.13 7.74 -7.70
C GLN A 95 0.38 8.65 -6.72
N ILE A 96 1.04 9.68 -6.20
CA ILE A 96 0.45 10.57 -5.18
C ILE A 96 0.18 11.98 -5.67
N LYS A 97 0.49 12.27 -6.93
CA LYS A 97 0.18 13.51 -7.65
C LYS A 97 -0.27 13.18 -9.07
N ASN A 98 -1.11 14.02 -9.65
CA ASN A 98 -1.41 13.91 -11.08
C ASN A 98 -0.18 14.34 -11.89
N ASN A 99 0.21 13.52 -12.86
CA ASN A 99 1.23 13.85 -13.84
C ASN A 99 0.67 13.59 -15.24
N TYR A 100 0.20 14.65 -15.90
CA TYR A 100 -0.47 14.58 -17.21
C TYR A 100 0.51 14.41 -18.36
N ASP A 101 1.78 14.75 -18.16
CA ASP A 101 2.80 14.83 -19.20
C ASP A 101 3.63 13.54 -19.29
N ILE A 102 3.59 12.70 -18.26
CA ILE A 102 4.35 11.46 -18.25
C ILE A 102 3.78 10.47 -19.27
N SER A 103 4.63 9.98 -20.16
CA SER A 103 4.21 9.01 -21.16
C SER A 103 4.22 7.59 -20.60
N TYR A 104 3.27 6.77 -21.02
CA TYR A 104 3.25 5.35 -20.76
C TYR A 104 3.16 4.54 -22.05
N ARG A 105 3.60 3.28 -21.98
CA ARG A 105 3.41 2.28 -23.03
C ARG A 105 2.61 1.11 -22.49
N THR A 106 1.59 0.68 -23.24
CA THR A 106 0.83 -0.52 -22.89
C THR A 106 1.56 -1.80 -23.30
N LYS A 107 1.13 -2.94 -22.76
CA LYS A 107 1.62 -4.27 -23.19
C LYS A 107 1.44 -4.52 -24.69
N ASN A 108 0.44 -3.90 -25.31
CA ASN A 108 0.16 -4.01 -26.76
C ASN A 108 0.99 -3.04 -27.61
N GLY A 109 1.78 -2.17 -26.98
CA GLY A 109 2.64 -1.19 -27.65
C GLY A 109 2.01 0.18 -27.87
N ASP A 110 0.75 0.39 -27.46
CA ASP A 110 0.10 1.68 -27.54
C ASP A 110 0.80 2.68 -26.61
N ILE A 111 0.86 3.94 -27.02
CA ILE A 111 1.46 5.03 -26.26
C ILE A 111 0.35 6.00 -25.86
N GLY A 112 0.38 6.41 -24.60
CA GLY A 112 -0.50 7.43 -24.07
C GLY A 112 0.22 8.29 -23.03
N ASN A 113 -0.47 9.26 -22.46
CA ASN A 113 0.06 10.16 -21.44
C ASN A 113 -0.87 10.20 -20.22
N GLY A 114 -0.26 10.44 -19.07
CA GLY A 114 -0.95 10.68 -17.80
C GLY A 114 -0.96 9.49 -16.87
N VAL A 115 -0.51 9.75 -15.64
CA VAL A 115 -0.68 8.90 -14.45
C VAL A 115 -1.28 9.77 -13.36
N TYR A 116 -2.25 9.24 -12.64
CA TYR A 116 -3.07 10.03 -11.77
C TYR A 116 -2.88 9.68 -10.30
N ASN A 117 -3.18 10.64 -9.44
CA ASN A 117 -3.17 10.43 -8.00
C ASN A 117 -4.15 9.31 -7.61
N GLY A 118 -3.61 8.23 -7.04
CA GLY A 118 -4.35 7.02 -6.69
C GLY A 118 -4.05 5.82 -7.57
N ASP A 119 -3.46 6.02 -8.77
CA ASP A 119 -3.05 4.90 -9.62
C ASP A 119 -2.02 4.04 -8.86
N CYS A 120 -2.29 2.74 -8.76
CA CYS A 120 -1.45 1.76 -8.09
C CYS A 120 -0.69 0.91 -9.11
N GLY A 121 0.48 0.44 -8.71
CA GLY A 121 1.30 -0.41 -9.58
C GLY A 121 2.48 -1.02 -8.85
N TYR A 122 3.38 -1.63 -9.62
CA TYR A 122 4.56 -2.32 -9.12
C TYR A 122 5.83 -1.79 -9.78
N ILE A 123 6.87 -1.59 -8.98
CA ILE A 123 8.20 -1.27 -9.51
C ILE A 123 8.76 -2.51 -10.20
N THR A 124 8.95 -2.43 -11.51
CA THR A 124 9.48 -3.53 -12.32
C THR A 124 10.97 -3.39 -12.57
N ASP A 125 11.50 -2.17 -12.59
CA ASP A 125 12.93 -1.88 -12.74
C ASP A 125 13.33 -0.55 -12.09
N ILE A 126 14.61 -0.43 -11.73
CA ILE A 126 15.24 0.79 -11.23
C ILE A 126 16.60 0.94 -11.91
N THR A 127 16.85 2.09 -12.53
CA THR A 127 18.13 2.48 -13.12
C THR A 127 18.70 3.70 -12.40
N ALA A 128 19.81 4.25 -12.88
CA ALA A 128 20.35 5.50 -12.35
C ALA A 128 19.45 6.71 -12.64
N ASP A 129 18.69 6.67 -13.75
CA ASP A 129 17.95 7.82 -14.27
C ASP A 129 16.45 7.72 -14.03
N TYR A 130 15.89 6.51 -13.98
CA TYR A 130 14.45 6.30 -13.87
C TYR A 130 14.06 5.04 -13.09
N ILE A 131 12.81 5.05 -12.63
CA ILE A 131 12.09 3.89 -12.08
C ILE A 131 11.02 3.49 -13.10
N THR A 132 10.99 2.22 -13.50
CA THR A 132 9.91 1.67 -14.32
C THR A 132 8.83 1.10 -13.41
N ILE A 133 7.60 1.58 -13.59
CA ILE A 133 6.43 1.14 -12.84
C ILE A 133 5.40 0.59 -13.82
N LEU A 134 4.84 -0.57 -13.50
CA LEU A 134 3.68 -1.12 -14.19
C LEU A 134 2.42 -0.74 -13.41
N PHE A 135 1.66 0.24 -13.89
CA PHE A 135 0.38 0.66 -13.32
C PHE A 135 -0.78 -0.14 -13.94
N ASP A 136 -1.77 -0.47 -13.12
CA ASP A 136 -3.03 -1.14 -13.51
C ASP A 136 -2.81 -2.36 -14.41
N ASP A 137 -1.72 -3.13 -14.18
CA ASP A 137 -1.29 -4.28 -14.97
C ASP A 137 -1.17 -4.04 -16.49
N SER A 138 -1.23 -2.81 -16.93
CA SER A 138 -1.29 -2.47 -18.36
C SER A 138 -0.32 -1.37 -18.81
N LYS A 139 -0.01 -0.39 -17.97
CA LYS A 139 0.75 0.82 -18.32
C LYS A 139 2.17 0.77 -17.76
N TYR A 140 3.17 0.61 -18.63
CA TYR A 140 4.58 0.78 -18.26
C TYR A 140 4.96 2.25 -18.32
N VAL A 141 5.42 2.78 -17.22
CA VAL A 141 5.83 4.18 -17.05
C VAL A 141 7.27 4.23 -16.58
N ASN A 142 8.09 5.04 -17.25
CA ASN A 142 9.42 5.41 -16.78
C ASN A 142 9.32 6.75 -16.04
N CYS A 143 9.31 6.68 -14.72
CA CYS A 143 9.32 7.85 -13.86
C CYS A 143 10.77 8.29 -13.63
N ASP A 144 11.10 9.52 -14.02
CA ASP A 144 12.41 10.10 -13.76
C ASP A 144 12.71 10.14 -12.25
N ILE A 145 13.97 9.87 -11.87
CA ILE A 145 14.41 9.89 -10.47
C ILE A 145 14.18 11.28 -9.83
N SER A 146 14.21 12.36 -10.60
CA SER A 146 13.88 13.70 -10.11
C SER A 146 12.42 13.84 -9.65
N ASN A 147 11.52 13.01 -10.18
CA ASN A 147 10.09 12.99 -9.85
C ASN A 147 9.71 11.87 -8.86
N ILE A 148 10.69 11.24 -8.22
CA ILE A 148 10.48 10.14 -7.28
C ILE A 148 9.55 10.51 -6.11
N ASP A 149 9.42 11.80 -5.80
CA ASP A 149 8.54 12.32 -4.75
C ASP A 149 7.04 12.19 -5.11
N GLU A 150 6.72 11.85 -6.35
CA GLU A 150 5.35 11.57 -6.79
C GLU A 150 4.90 10.14 -6.51
N ILE A 151 5.82 9.27 -6.06
CA ILE A 151 5.57 7.84 -5.83
C ILE A 151 5.69 7.52 -4.34
N ASP A 152 4.75 6.76 -3.80
CA ASP A 152 4.78 6.25 -2.43
C ASP A 152 4.59 4.74 -2.39
N LEU A 153 5.06 4.09 -1.30
CA LEU A 153 4.69 2.71 -1.01
C LEU A 153 3.18 2.60 -0.77
N ALA A 154 2.56 1.52 -1.24
CA ALA A 154 1.12 1.33 -1.23
C ALA A 154 0.64 0.01 -0.59
N TYR A 155 1.43 -0.64 0.25
CA TYR A 155 0.97 -1.77 1.06
C TYR A 155 -0.10 -1.34 2.07
N ALA A 156 0.06 -0.11 2.62
CA ALA A 156 -0.92 0.56 3.47
C ALA A 156 -1.19 1.96 2.92
N ILE A 157 -2.47 2.29 2.71
CA ILE A 157 -2.92 3.59 2.18
C ILE A 157 -3.95 4.23 3.11
N SER A 158 -4.24 5.50 2.93
CA SER A 158 -5.36 6.13 3.65
C SER A 158 -6.69 5.70 3.05
N ILE A 159 -7.74 5.59 3.89
CA ILE A 159 -9.10 5.23 3.46
C ILE A 159 -9.59 6.13 2.31
N HIS A 160 -9.26 7.44 2.32
CA HIS A 160 -9.65 8.34 1.23
C HIS A 160 -9.04 7.96 -0.12
N LYS A 161 -7.87 7.32 -0.12
CA LYS A 161 -7.18 6.90 -1.35
C LYS A 161 -7.65 5.55 -1.89
N SER A 162 -8.43 4.80 -1.12
CA SER A 162 -9.04 3.55 -1.57
C SER A 162 -10.40 3.72 -2.23
N GLN A 163 -10.93 4.95 -2.27
CA GLN A 163 -12.23 5.20 -2.88
C GLN A 163 -12.25 4.79 -4.36
N GLY A 164 -13.22 3.97 -4.73
CA GLY A 164 -13.34 3.40 -6.08
C GLY A 164 -12.52 2.12 -6.33
N SER A 165 -11.73 1.66 -5.34
CA SER A 165 -11.00 0.39 -5.41
C SER A 165 -11.77 -0.71 -4.67
N GLN A 166 -11.55 -1.96 -5.09
CA GLN A 166 -12.12 -3.15 -4.44
C GLN A 166 -11.00 -4.14 -4.12
N TYR A 167 -11.05 -4.72 -2.92
CA TYR A 167 -10.05 -5.68 -2.44
C TYR A 167 -10.76 -6.90 -1.85
N LYS A 168 -10.20 -8.10 -2.00
CA LYS A 168 -10.75 -9.31 -1.38
C LYS A 168 -10.60 -9.31 0.13
N THR A 169 -9.49 -8.73 0.62
CA THR A 169 -9.21 -8.60 2.05
C THR A 169 -8.81 -7.17 2.38
N VAL A 170 -9.53 -6.58 3.33
CA VAL A 170 -9.24 -5.24 3.86
C VAL A 170 -8.89 -5.36 5.34
N ILE A 171 -7.77 -4.77 5.74
CA ILE A 171 -7.32 -4.69 7.13
C ILE A 171 -7.39 -3.24 7.57
N ILE A 172 -8.14 -2.96 8.66
CA ILE A 172 -8.34 -1.60 9.15
C ILE A 172 -7.83 -1.50 10.59
N PRO A 173 -6.69 -0.82 10.86
CA PRO A 173 -6.27 -0.52 12.24
C PRO A 173 -7.22 0.48 12.88
N MET A 174 -7.86 0.07 13.99
CA MET A 174 -8.77 0.92 14.75
C MET A 174 -8.19 1.20 16.14
N LEU A 175 -7.43 2.28 16.27
CA LEU A 175 -6.79 2.67 17.52
C LEU A 175 -7.56 3.79 18.22
N MET A 176 -7.54 3.78 19.56
CA MET A 176 -8.18 4.83 20.37
C MET A 176 -7.56 6.21 20.11
N ASP A 177 -6.30 6.29 19.74
CA ASP A 177 -5.63 7.53 19.33
C ASP A 177 -6.25 8.16 18.07
N TYR A 178 -7.06 7.39 17.35
CA TYR A 178 -7.74 7.81 16.12
C TYR A 178 -9.17 8.30 16.35
N LYS A 179 -9.63 8.47 17.61
CA LYS A 179 -11.02 8.82 17.94
C LYS A 179 -11.60 9.96 17.13
N ILE A 180 -10.81 11.00 16.82
CA ILE A 180 -11.26 12.17 16.06
C ILE A 180 -11.51 11.81 14.58
N MET A 181 -10.79 10.83 14.05
CA MET A 181 -10.84 10.40 12.66
C MET A 181 -11.76 9.19 12.43
N LEU A 182 -12.06 8.41 13.48
CA LEU A 182 -12.96 7.25 13.43
C LEU A 182 -14.43 7.70 13.40
N LYS A 183 -14.76 8.52 12.41
CA LYS A 183 -16.16 8.89 12.15
C LYS A 183 -16.86 7.74 11.40
N ARG A 184 -18.16 7.57 11.70
CA ARG A 184 -19.01 6.54 11.05
C ARG A 184 -18.86 6.51 9.53
N ASN A 185 -18.76 7.70 8.91
CA ASN A 185 -18.63 7.83 7.45
C ASN A 185 -17.30 7.26 6.92
N LEU A 186 -16.21 7.41 7.67
CA LEU A 186 -14.91 6.88 7.26
C LEU A 186 -14.89 5.35 7.29
N LEU A 187 -15.45 4.76 8.35
CA LEU A 187 -15.58 3.30 8.46
C LEU A 187 -16.49 2.74 7.36
N TYR A 188 -17.61 3.43 7.07
CA TYR A 188 -18.50 3.05 5.97
C TYR A 188 -17.74 3.03 4.63
N THR A 189 -16.97 4.08 4.32
CA THR A 189 -16.14 4.13 3.09
C THR A 189 -15.09 3.01 3.02
N ALA A 190 -14.59 2.55 4.17
CA ALA A 190 -13.58 1.48 4.20
C ALA A 190 -14.18 0.08 4.01
N ILE A 191 -15.50 -0.09 4.22
CA ILE A 191 -16.22 -1.38 4.17
C ILE A 191 -17.05 -1.49 2.89
N SER A 192 -17.52 -0.37 2.31
CA SER A 192 -18.31 -0.32 1.08
C SER A 192 -17.44 -0.38 -0.17
#